data_b07aade347d887678e952ec6b603c61f
#
_entry.id   b07aade347d887678e952ec6b603c61f
#
_cell.length_a   1.000
_cell.length_b   1.000
_cell.length_c   1.000
_cell.angle_alpha   90.00
_cell.angle_beta   90.00
_cell.angle_gamma   90.00
#
_symmetry.space_group_name_H-M   'P 1'
#
loop_
_entity.id
_entity.type
_entity.pdbx_description
1 polymer ?
#
loop_
_entity_poly.entity_id
_entity_poly.type
_entity_poly.pdbx_seq_one_letter_code
_entity_poly.pdbx_strand_id
1 'polypeptide(L)'
;VLRVFQQDANVQDIFDRVIERWRLTGNTVLIAGTDLVDRTIDADDIFTFLDGRLGERFIGNTADVPRRLADFEWQRDVDGRYRVNECYCHDTTWQEALAALVRVSDVVLMDLRNFVAENKGCLHELQVLASTPKLARVVVLINDQTQLAPAQAIAASAPAGRFFWLRQRGTAPLATEQVLAPLFAQERGSAAG
;
A
#
# COMPACT_ATOMS: atom_id res chain seq x y z
N VAL A 1 0.29 2.09 -0.46
CA VAL A 1 -0.40 0.89 -0.94
C VAL A 1 0.42 -0.34 -0.64
N LEU A 2 -0.20 -1.35 -0.04
CA LEU A 2 0.42 -2.63 0.29
C LEU A 2 -0.20 -3.75 -0.56
N ARG A 3 0.58 -4.73 -1.00
CA ARG A 3 0.08 -5.83 -1.82
C ARG A 3 0.76 -7.16 -1.53
N VAL A 4 0.05 -8.25 -1.78
CA VAL A 4 0.63 -9.60 -1.86
C VAL A 4 1.50 -9.69 -3.11
N PHE A 5 2.68 -10.27 -2.99
CA PHE A 5 3.66 -10.43 -4.07
C PHE A 5 3.21 -11.46 -5.12
N GLN A 6 2.10 -11.19 -5.80
CA GLN A 6 1.71 -11.91 -7.01
C GLN A 6 1.32 -10.87 -8.05
N GLN A 7 2.07 -10.83 -9.13
CA GLN A 7 1.75 -9.95 -10.26
C GLN A 7 0.81 -10.68 -11.20
N ASP A 8 -0.41 -10.18 -11.25
CA ASP A 8 -1.31 -10.44 -12.36
C ASP A 8 -1.71 -9.11 -13.03
N ALA A 9 -2.29 -9.19 -14.22
CA ALA A 9 -2.77 -8.01 -14.96
C ALA A 9 -3.80 -7.19 -14.16
N ASN A 10 -4.46 -7.77 -13.18
CA ASN A 10 -5.43 -7.10 -12.32
C ASN A 10 -4.76 -6.13 -11.34
N VAL A 11 -3.55 -6.44 -10.89
CA VAL A 11 -2.78 -5.56 -9.99
C VAL A 11 -2.40 -4.29 -10.73
N GLN A 12 -1.87 -4.42 -11.94
CA GLN A 12 -1.49 -3.26 -12.77
C GLN A 12 -2.69 -2.37 -13.08
N ASP A 13 -3.82 -2.96 -13.42
CA ASP A 13 -5.06 -2.23 -13.66
C ASP A 13 -5.54 -1.40 -12.45
N ILE A 14 -5.42 -1.93 -11.21
CA ILE A 14 -5.71 -1.16 -10.00
C ILE A 14 -4.73 0.00 -9.84
N PHE A 15 -3.44 -0.25 -10.07
CA PHE A 15 -2.44 0.80 -9.97
C PHE A 15 -2.73 1.92 -10.95
N ASP A 16 -2.92 1.61 -12.23
CA ASP A 16 -3.14 2.61 -13.27
C ASP A 16 -4.43 3.42 -13.06
N ARG A 17 -5.49 2.79 -12.60
CA ARG A 17 -6.79 3.46 -12.44
C ARG A 17 -7.02 4.06 -11.06
N VAL A 18 -6.71 3.32 -10.01
CA VAL A 18 -6.97 3.78 -8.63
C VAL A 18 -5.93 4.79 -8.18
N ILE A 19 -4.65 4.52 -8.43
CA ILE A 19 -3.56 5.42 -8.02
C ILE A 19 -3.61 6.73 -8.81
N GLU A 20 -3.86 6.69 -10.10
CA GLU A 20 -3.99 7.91 -10.91
C GLU A 20 -5.10 8.83 -10.40
N ARG A 21 -6.22 8.28 -9.93
CA ARG A 21 -7.28 9.07 -9.29
C ARG A 21 -6.91 9.54 -7.89
N TRP A 22 -6.21 8.69 -7.13
CA TRP A 22 -5.77 9.04 -5.77
C TRP A 22 -4.82 10.24 -5.78
N ARG A 23 -3.90 10.31 -6.75
CA ARG A 23 -2.95 11.42 -6.93
C ARG A 23 -3.59 12.80 -7.02
N LEU A 24 -4.87 12.89 -7.34
CA LEU A 24 -5.61 14.15 -7.33
C LEU A 24 -5.97 14.63 -5.91
N THR A 25 -5.97 13.74 -4.93
CA THR A 25 -6.48 13.99 -3.58
C THR A 25 -5.41 13.93 -2.50
N GLY A 26 -4.34 13.17 -2.70
CA GLY A 26 -3.31 12.99 -1.67
C GLY A 26 -2.08 12.23 -2.16
N ASN A 27 -1.07 12.26 -1.31
CA ASN A 27 0.17 11.55 -1.54
C ASN A 27 -0.05 10.03 -1.51
N THR A 28 0.69 9.34 -2.35
CA THR A 28 0.72 7.89 -2.40
C THR A 28 2.14 7.40 -2.17
N VAL A 29 2.30 6.39 -1.32
CA VAL A 29 3.58 5.70 -1.14
C VAL A 29 3.39 4.23 -1.42
N LEU A 30 4.27 3.67 -2.24
CA LEU A 30 4.35 2.25 -2.54
C LEU A 30 5.55 1.66 -1.80
N ILE A 31 5.37 0.47 -1.22
CA ILE A 31 6.49 -0.32 -0.72
C ILE A 31 6.76 -1.41 -1.74
N ALA A 32 8.00 -1.49 -2.18
CA ALA A 32 8.47 -2.49 -3.13
C ALA A 32 9.66 -3.26 -2.55
N GLY A 33 9.62 -4.58 -2.68
CA GLY A 33 10.76 -5.46 -2.38
C GLY A 33 11.69 -5.61 -3.59
N THR A 34 12.79 -6.30 -3.40
CA THR A 34 13.79 -6.56 -4.43
C THR A 34 13.25 -7.34 -5.64
N ASP A 35 12.24 -8.14 -5.44
CA ASP A 35 11.56 -8.95 -6.46
C ASP A 35 10.68 -8.12 -7.42
N LEU A 36 10.35 -6.89 -7.04
CA LEU A 36 9.50 -6.00 -7.84
C LEU A 36 10.30 -5.06 -8.75
N VAL A 37 11.57 -4.83 -8.45
CA VAL A 37 12.43 -3.88 -9.16
C VAL A 37 12.62 -4.24 -10.62
N ASP A 38 12.71 -5.52 -10.94
CA ASP A 38 12.89 -5.99 -12.31
C ASP A 38 11.71 -5.66 -13.25
N ARG A 39 10.61 -5.11 -12.74
CA ARG A 39 9.35 -4.97 -13.50
C ARG A 39 8.66 -3.60 -13.43
N THR A 40 9.07 -2.72 -12.52
CA THR A 40 8.48 -1.38 -12.33
C THR A 40 9.48 -0.26 -12.57
N ILE A 41 10.47 -0.50 -13.41
CA ILE A 41 11.50 0.50 -13.76
C ILE A 41 10.84 1.58 -14.62
N ASP A 42 10.69 2.77 -14.08
CA ASP A 42 10.33 3.95 -14.86
C ASP A 42 11.56 4.54 -15.60
N ALA A 43 11.37 5.61 -16.38
CA ALA A 43 12.46 6.19 -17.16
C ALA A 43 13.62 6.70 -16.27
N ASP A 44 13.33 7.26 -15.09
CA ASP A 44 14.34 7.76 -14.16
C ASP A 44 15.08 6.60 -13.49
N ASP A 45 14.39 5.50 -13.24
CA ASP A 45 14.99 4.26 -12.73
C ASP A 45 15.90 3.61 -13.77
N ILE A 46 15.55 3.67 -15.06
CA ILE A 46 16.41 3.19 -16.15
C ILE A 46 17.75 3.95 -16.14
N PHE A 47 17.74 5.27 -15.99
CA PHE A 47 18.99 6.04 -15.90
C PHE A 47 19.79 5.66 -14.66
N THR A 48 19.14 5.50 -13.51
CA THR A 48 19.80 5.09 -12.26
C THR A 48 20.36 3.67 -12.36
N PHE A 49 19.66 2.77 -13.06
CA PHE A 49 20.12 1.42 -13.37
C PHE A 49 21.34 1.42 -14.30
N LEU A 50 21.30 2.22 -15.36
CA LEU A 50 22.41 2.35 -16.33
C LEU A 50 23.67 2.94 -15.67
N ASP A 51 23.49 3.82 -14.68
CA ASP A 51 24.60 4.35 -13.87
C ASP A 51 25.12 3.37 -12.80
N GLY A 52 24.52 2.19 -12.68
CA GLY A 52 24.87 1.20 -11.65
C GLY A 52 24.49 1.61 -10.23
N ARG A 53 23.65 2.65 -10.05
CA ARG A 53 23.29 3.27 -8.76
C ARG A 53 21.92 2.83 -8.22
N LEU A 54 21.27 1.87 -8.87
CA LEU A 54 19.94 1.41 -8.43
C LEU A 54 19.96 0.92 -6.97
N GLY A 55 21.08 0.30 -6.54
CA GLY A 55 21.25 -0.10 -5.15
C GLY A 55 21.17 1.04 -4.12
N GLU A 56 21.49 2.28 -4.53
CA GLU A 56 21.42 3.45 -3.66
C GLU A 56 19.96 3.89 -3.36
N ARG A 57 19.01 3.45 -4.18
CA ARG A 57 17.58 3.69 -3.96
C ARG A 57 16.98 2.77 -2.91
N PHE A 58 17.62 1.64 -2.62
CA PHE A 58 17.16 0.71 -1.60
C PHE A 58 17.53 1.17 -0.20
N ILE A 59 16.61 0.96 0.72
CA ILE A 59 16.90 1.09 2.15
C ILE A 59 17.70 -0.14 2.58
N GLY A 60 19.03 0.02 2.64
CA GLY A 60 19.96 -1.06 3.02
C GLY A 60 20.08 -1.24 4.53
N ASN A 61 19.76 -0.19 5.32
CA ASN A 61 19.83 -0.22 6.77
C ASN A 61 18.57 0.44 7.36
N THR A 62 18.03 -0.14 8.42
CA THR A 62 16.85 0.40 9.12
C THR A 62 17.07 1.82 9.65
N ALA A 63 18.30 2.19 10.01
CA ALA A 63 18.66 3.54 10.43
C ALA A 63 18.48 4.60 9.32
N ASP A 64 18.46 4.19 8.04
CA ASP A 64 18.26 5.10 6.90
C ASP A 64 16.79 5.39 6.61
N VAL A 65 15.85 4.64 7.19
CA VAL A 65 14.41 4.80 6.97
C VAL A 65 13.94 6.25 7.19
N PRO A 66 14.25 6.93 8.32
CA PRO A 66 13.78 8.30 8.54
C PRO A 66 14.30 9.28 7.50
N ARG A 67 15.56 9.15 7.10
CA ARG A 67 16.18 9.98 6.05
C ARG A 67 15.46 9.77 4.72
N ARG A 68 15.24 8.52 4.34
CA ARG A 68 14.57 8.19 3.08
C ARG A 68 13.14 8.71 3.01
N LEU A 69 12.41 8.65 4.12
CA LEU A 69 11.06 9.23 4.18
C LEU A 69 11.05 10.75 4.11
N ALA A 70 12.11 11.40 4.59
CA ALA A 70 12.28 12.85 4.49
C ALA A 70 12.56 13.32 3.05
N ASP A 71 13.13 12.44 2.20
CA ASP A 71 13.39 12.72 0.79
C ASP A 71 12.14 12.61 -0.09
N PHE A 72 11.02 12.13 0.44
CA PHE A 72 9.79 11.99 -0.34
C PHE A 72 9.19 13.36 -0.69
N GLU A 73 8.67 13.45 -1.91
CA GLU A 73 8.01 14.64 -2.40
C GLU A 73 6.54 14.66 -2.01
N TRP A 74 6.21 15.51 -1.02
CA TRP A 74 4.88 15.64 -0.44
C TRP A 74 4.03 16.74 -1.07
N GLN A 75 4.63 17.60 -1.91
CA GLN A 75 3.94 18.71 -2.56
C GLN A 75 3.32 18.26 -3.89
N ARG A 76 2.32 19.01 -4.32
CA ARG A 76 1.73 18.81 -5.65
C ARG A 76 2.69 19.30 -6.72
N ASP A 77 2.75 18.58 -7.83
CA ASP A 77 3.40 19.02 -9.05
C ASP A 77 2.65 20.18 -9.71
N VAL A 78 3.28 20.77 -10.73
CA VAL A 78 2.70 21.88 -11.51
C VAL A 78 1.38 21.51 -12.21
N ASP A 79 1.13 20.23 -12.45
CA ASP A 79 -0.11 19.70 -13.01
C ASP A 79 -1.22 19.50 -11.95
N GLY A 80 -0.95 19.85 -10.68
CA GLY A 80 -1.88 19.74 -9.57
C GLY A 80 -2.00 18.35 -8.96
N ARG A 81 -1.21 17.37 -9.40
CA ARG A 81 -1.20 16.01 -8.88
C ARG A 81 -0.11 15.81 -7.85
N TYR A 82 -0.34 14.93 -6.88
CA TYR A 82 0.69 14.44 -5.98
C TYR A 82 1.53 13.36 -6.65
N ARG A 83 2.80 13.28 -6.28
CA ARG A 83 3.67 12.21 -6.75
C ARG A 83 3.35 10.88 -6.09
N VAL A 84 3.69 9.81 -6.79
CA VAL A 84 3.79 8.48 -6.21
C VAL A 84 5.22 8.31 -5.73
N ASN A 85 5.41 8.26 -4.42
CA ASN A 85 6.71 7.98 -3.83
C ASN A 85 6.90 6.46 -3.70
N GLU A 86 8.05 5.96 -4.08
CA GLU A 86 8.38 4.55 -3.99
C GLU A 86 9.44 4.31 -2.91
N CYS A 87 9.16 3.34 -2.05
CA CYS A 87 10.02 2.93 -0.96
C CYS A 87 10.57 1.53 -1.27
N TYR A 88 11.76 1.48 -1.82
CA TYR A 88 12.45 0.22 -2.14
C TYR A 88 13.15 -0.32 -0.90
N CYS A 89 12.84 -1.56 -0.52
CA CYS A 89 13.33 -2.20 0.69
C CYS A 89 13.94 -3.55 0.40
N HIS A 90 14.99 -3.90 1.14
CA HIS A 90 15.45 -5.27 1.25
C HIS A 90 14.60 -6.07 2.23
N ASP A 91 14.69 -7.39 2.16
CA ASP A 91 13.98 -8.31 3.06
C ASP A 91 14.26 -8.06 4.56
N THR A 92 15.38 -7.40 4.85
CA THR A 92 15.80 -7.07 6.22
C THR A 92 15.31 -5.71 6.69
N THR A 93 14.79 -4.85 5.81
CA THR A 93 14.46 -3.44 6.14
C THR A 93 13.00 -3.07 5.90
N TRP A 94 12.25 -3.89 5.15
CA TRP A 94 10.88 -3.57 4.77
C TRP A 94 9.91 -3.45 5.96
N GLN A 95 10.12 -4.22 7.03
CA GLN A 95 9.26 -4.17 8.21
C GLN A 95 9.35 -2.83 8.94
N GLU A 96 10.56 -2.29 9.09
CA GLU A 96 10.78 -0.98 9.70
C GLU A 96 10.25 0.15 8.80
N ALA A 97 10.48 0.04 7.50
CA ALA A 97 9.93 0.98 6.53
C ALA A 97 8.40 0.97 6.55
N LEU A 98 7.77 -0.21 6.56
CA LEU A 98 6.33 -0.37 6.71
C LEU A 98 5.82 0.31 7.99
N ALA A 99 6.43 -0.01 9.14
CA ALA A 99 6.00 0.56 10.41
C ALA A 99 6.12 2.10 10.43
N ALA A 100 7.18 2.64 9.83
CA ALA A 100 7.37 4.08 9.73
C ALA A 100 6.34 4.74 8.80
N LEU A 101 6.08 4.16 7.64
CA LEU A 101 5.10 4.65 6.67
C LEU A 101 3.67 4.61 7.21
N VAL A 102 3.28 3.51 7.85
CA VAL A 102 1.92 3.36 8.40
C VAL A 102 1.65 4.39 9.50
N ARG A 103 2.66 4.78 10.30
CA ARG A 103 2.51 5.83 11.34
C ARG A 103 2.18 7.20 10.78
N VAL A 104 2.58 7.50 9.54
CA VAL A 104 2.32 8.79 8.87
C VAL A 104 1.20 8.70 7.83
N SER A 105 0.58 7.55 7.68
CA SER A 105 -0.52 7.31 6.74
C SER A 105 -1.87 7.50 7.40
N ASP A 106 -2.80 8.14 6.70
CA ASP A 106 -4.20 8.25 7.12
C ASP A 106 -5.01 7.02 6.73
N VAL A 107 -4.77 6.50 5.53
CA VAL A 107 -5.49 5.37 4.95
C VAL A 107 -4.53 4.42 4.23
N VAL A 108 -4.89 3.15 4.17
CA VAL A 108 -4.11 2.12 3.46
C VAL A 108 -5.01 1.32 2.52
N LEU A 109 -4.54 1.09 1.31
CA LEU A 109 -5.08 0.10 0.39
C LEU A 109 -4.18 -1.13 0.44
N MET A 110 -4.74 -2.28 0.78
CA MET A 110 -4.05 -3.56 0.84
C MET A 110 -4.68 -4.56 -0.12
N ASP A 111 -3.88 -5.18 -0.95
CA ASP A 111 -4.35 -6.22 -1.86
C ASP A 111 -4.03 -7.60 -1.31
N LEU A 112 -5.05 -8.32 -0.88
CA LEU A 112 -4.98 -9.71 -0.41
C LEU A 112 -5.65 -10.70 -1.37
N ARG A 113 -5.87 -10.33 -2.62
CA ARG A 113 -6.36 -11.29 -3.61
C ARG A 113 -5.34 -12.43 -3.77
N ASN A 114 -5.81 -13.65 -3.82
CA ASN A 114 -4.99 -14.88 -3.83
C ASN A 114 -4.12 -15.09 -2.56
N PHE A 115 -4.42 -14.39 -1.47
CA PHE A 115 -3.69 -14.55 -0.21
C PHE A 115 -3.88 -15.96 0.36
N VAL A 116 -2.76 -16.54 0.83
CA VAL A 116 -2.71 -17.81 1.57
C VAL A 116 -2.04 -17.58 2.93
N ALA A 117 -2.41 -18.39 3.92
CA ALA A 117 -1.95 -18.22 5.31
C ALA A 117 -0.43 -18.37 5.49
N GLU A 118 0.24 -19.01 4.55
CA GLU A 118 1.69 -19.18 4.51
C GLU A 118 2.43 -17.87 4.21
N ASN A 119 1.77 -16.87 3.67
CA ASN A 119 2.33 -15.55 3.36
C ASN A 119 2.53 -14.73 4.64
N LYS A 120 3.56 -15.07 5.41
CA LYS A 120 3.88 -14.45 6.71
C LYS A 120 4.09 -12.94 6.63
N GLY A 121 4.61 -12.45 5.50
CA GLY A 121 4.76 -11.01 5.25
C GLY A 121 3.42 -10.29 5.32
N CYS A 122 2.41 -10.77 4.62
CA CYS A 122 1.07 -10.18 4.63
C CYS A 122 0.40 -10.25 6.00
N LEU A 123 0.64 -11.33 6.76
CA LEU A 123 0.15 -11.42 8.15
C LEU A 123 0.81 -10.37 9.04
N HIS A 124 2.12 -10.16 8.89
CA HIS A 124 2.84 -9.12 9.60
C HIS A 124 2.32 -7.71 9.23
N GLU A 125 2.13 -7.44 7.95
CA GLU A 125 1.53 -6.18 7.48
C GLU A 125 0.16 -5.93 8.14
N LEU A 126 -0.72 -6.94 8.14
CA LEU A 126 -2.02 -6.85 8.79
C LEU A 126 -1.90 -6.56 10.29
N GLN A 127 -0.94 -7.16 11.00
CA GLN A 127 -0.69 -6.90 12.42
C GLN A 127 -0.27 -5.44 12.66
N VAL A 128 0.63 -4.90 11.83
CA VAL A 128 1.04 -3.49 11.90
C VAL A 128 -0.16 -2.57 11.66
N LEU A 129 -0.98 -2.85 10.64
CA LEU A 129 -2.16 -2.07 10.32
C LEU A 129 -3.23 -2.13 11.43
N ALA A 130 -3.41 -3.30 12.05
CA ALA A 130 -4.36 -3.46 13.14
C ALA A 130 -3.93 -2.71 14.41
N SER A 131 -2.63 -2.69 14.71
CA SER A 131 -2.07 -2.13 15.94
C SER A 131 -1.74 -0.64 15.86
N THR A 132 -1.69 -0.01 14.67
CA THR A 132 -1.33 1.41 14.53
C THR A 132 -2.48 2.33 14.94
N PRO A 133 -2.35 3.14 16.02
CA PRO A 133 -3.49 3.88 16.59
C PRO A 133 -4.10 4.91 15.66
N LYS A 134 -3.27 5.67 14.94
CA LYS A 134 -3.70 6.80 14.11
C LYS A 134 -4.26 6.42 12.75
N LEU A 135 -4.08 5.18 12.32
CA LEU A 135 -4.55 4.74 11.01
C LEU A 135 -6.08 4.71 11.01
N ALA A 136 -6.68 5.57 10.21
CA ALA A 136 -8.13 5.72 10.18
C ALA A 136 -8.81 4.54 9.47
N ARG A 137 -8.26 4.11 8.33
CA ARG A 137 -8.93 3.09 7.50
C ARG A 137 -7.96 2.24 6.69
N VAL A 138 -8.34 0.98 6.54
CA VAL A 138 -7.68 0.00 5.66
C VAL A 138 -8.73 -0.58 4.73
N VAL A 139 -8.59 -0.37 3.43
CA VAL A 139 -9.40 -1.07 2.44
C VAL A 139 -8.62 -2.29 1.98
N VAL A 140 -9.20 -3.46 2.13
CA VAL A 140 -8.58 -4.74 1.79
C VAL A 140 -9.29 -5.35 0.59
N LEU A 141 -8.56 -5.52 -0.50
CA LEU A 141 -9.06 -6.22 -1.68
C LEU A 141 -8.91 -7.72 -1.49
N ILE A 142 -9.97 -8.45 -1.74
CA ILE A 142 -10.01 -9.92 -1.65
C ILE A 142 -10.72 -10.51 -2.86
N ASN A 143 -10.51 -11.78 -3.12
CA ASN A 143 -11.24 -12.56 -4.13
C ASN A 143 -11.70 -13.91 -3.57
N ASP A 144 -12.20 -14.78 -4.43
CA ASP A 144 -12.70 -16.08 -4.01
C ASP A 144 -11.60 -17.08 -3.62
N GLN A 145 -10.35 -16.79 -3.97
CA GLN A 145 -9.17 -17.59 -3.62
C GLN A 145 -8.48 -17.11 -2.33
N THR A 146 -8.90 -15.98 -1.78
CA THR A 146 -8.35 -15.45 -0.54
C THR A 146 -8.72 -16.33 0.65
N GLN A 147 -7.73 -16.82 1.39
CA GLN A 147 -7.92 -17.44 2.70
C GLN A 147 -8.23 -16.38 3.75
N LEU A 148 -9.50 -16.01 3.87
CA LEU A 148 -9.94 -14.83 4.61
C LEU A 148 -9.82 -14.96 6.13
N ALA A 149 -10.03 -16.16 6.69
CA ALA A 149 -10.12 -16.36 8.13
C ALA A 149 -8.87 -15.89 8.93
N PRO A 150 -7.62 -16.21 8.54
CA PRO A 150 -6.44 -15.71 9.23
C PRO A 150 -6.34 -14.19 9.22
N ALA A 151 -6.66 -13.56 8.08
CA ALA A 151 -6.61 -12.11 7.94
C ALA A 151 -7.68 -11.42 8.82
N GLN A 152 -8.89 -11.95 8.85
CA GLN A 152 -9.97 -11.43 9.69
C GLN A 152 -9.68 -11.60 11.19
N ALA A 153 -9.05 -12.69 11.59
CA ALA A 153 -8.65 -12.91 12.99
C ALA A 153 -7.69 -11.81 13.48
N ILE A 154 -6.75 -11.38 12.64
CA ILE A 154 -5.85 -10.28 12.96
C ILE A 154 -6.61 -8.94 12.98
N ALA A 155 -7.41 -8.69 11.96
CA ALA A 155 -8.18 -7.46 11.83
C ALA A 155 -9.19 -7.24 12.98
N ALA A 156 -9.67 -8.32 13.62
CA ALA A 156 -10.57 -8.26 14.76
C ALA A 156 -9.95 -7.60 16.00
N SER A 157 -8.63 -7.51 16.08
CA SER A 157 -7.91 -6.80 17.16
C SER A 157 -7.90 -5.27 16.99
N ALA A 158 -8.25 -4.79 15.80
CA ALA A 158 -8.26 -3.35 15.49
C ALA A 158 -9.56 -2.68 15.96
N PRO A 159 -9.58 -1.34 16.09
CA PRO A 159 -10.82 -0.60 16.30
C PRO A 159 -11.89 -0.94 15.27
N ALA A 160 -13.14 -0.99 15.72
CA ALA A 160 -14.28 -1.28 14.85
C ALA A 160 -14.34 -0.31 13.66
N GLY A 161 -14.64 -0.83 12.48
CA GLY A 161 -14.77 -0.03 11.25
C GLY A 161 -13.43 0.32 10.56
N ARG A 162 -12.28 -0.01 11.16
CA ARG A 162 -10.98 0.25 10.52
C ARG A 162 -10.80 -0.52 9.23
N PHE A 163 -11.12 -1.81 9.20
CA PHE A 163 -10.95 -2.67 8.04
C PHE A 163 -12.22 -2.75 7.21
N PHE A 164 -12.11 -2.41 5.93
CA PHE A 164 -13.16 -2.52 4.94
C PHE A 164 -12.78 -3.56 3.88
N TRP A 165 -13.53 -4.65 3.80
CA TRP A 165 -13.26 -5.78 2.91
C TRP A 165 -14.01 -5.62 1.61
N LEU A 166 -13.29 -5.49 0.50
CA LEU A 166 -13.87 -5.32 -0.83
C LEU A 166 -13.59 -6.57 -1.67
N ARG A 167 -14.65 -7.31 -1.99
CA ARG A 167 -14.54 -8.56 -2.74
C ARG A 167 -14.67 -8.33 -4.23
N GLN A 168 -13.63 -8.72 -4.97
CA GLN A 168 -13.69 -8.90 -6.41
C GLN A 168 -14.30 -10.27 -6.72
N ARG A 169 -15.35 -10.27 -7.52
CA ARG A 169 -16.00 -11.51 -7.98
C ARG A 169 -15.63 -11.78 -9.42
N GLY A 170 -15.18 -13.02 -9.69
CA GLY A 170 -14.71 -13.41 -11.03
C GLY A 170 -13.51 -12.59 -11.49
N THR A 171 -13.40 -12.39 -12.82
CA THR A 171 -12.28 -11.69 -13.46
C THR A 171 -12.55 -10.20 -13.75
N ALA A 172 -13.78 -9.75 -13.53
CA ALA A 172 -14.12 -8.35 -13.76
C ALA A 172 -13.36 -7.42 -12.78
N PRO A 173 -12.68 -6.37 -13.29
CA PRO A 173 -11.98 -5.45 -12.42
C PRO A 173 -12.95 -4.66 -11.54
N LEU A 174 -12.51 -4.32 -10.32
CA LEU A 174 -13.27 -3.44 -9.43
C LEU A 174 -13.33 -2.04 -10.02
N ALA A 175 -14.49 -1.39 -9.96
CA ALA A 175 -14.60 0.00 -10.35
C ALA A 175 -13.76 0.89 -9.42
N THR A 176 -13.10 1.91 -9.96
CA THR A 176 -12.24 2.83 -9.20
C THR A 176 -12.96 3.44 -8.02
N GLU A 177 -14.20 3.86 -8.21
CA GLU A 177 -15.05 4.45 -7.17
C GLU A 177 -15.35 3.47 -6.04
N GLN A 178 -15.50 2.18 -6.33
CA GLN A 178 -15.74 1.16 -5.30
C GLN A 178 -14.53 1.04 -4.35
N VAL A 179 -13.32 1.28 -4.86
CA VAL A 179 -12.08 1.23 -4.06
C VAL A 179 -11.86 2.55 -3.34
N LEU A 180 -12.02 3.68 -4.02
CA LEU A 180 -11.74 5.00 -3.45
C LEU A 180 -12.80 5.49 -2.47
N ALA A 181 -14.09 5.20 -2.71
CA ALA A 181 -15.15 5.65 -1.83
C ALA A 181 -14.97 5.19 -0.37
N PRO A 182 -14.70 3.91 -0.07
CA PRO A 182 -14.45 3.50 1.31
C PRO A 182 -13.14 4.06 1.88
N LEU A 183 -12.10 4.32 1.07
CA LEU A 183 -10.85 4.92 1.55
C LEU A 183 -11.06 6.35 2.08
N PHE A 184 -11.89 7.13 1.40
CA PHE A 184 -12.12 8.54 1.70
C PHE A 184 -13.46 8.82 2.37
N ALA A 185 -14.23 7.78 2.71
CA ALA A 185 -15.47 7.95 3.44
C ALA A 185 -15.16 8.58 4.82
N GLN A 186 -15.62 9.82 5.03
CA GLN A 186 -15.62 10.40 6.37
C GLN A 186 -16.55 9.57 7.24
N GLU A 187 -16.13 9.22 8.43
CA GLU A 187 -17.08 8.78 9.46
C GLU A 187 -18.06 9.94 9.63
N ARG A 188 -19.30 9.73 9.22
CA ARG A 188 -20.37 10.64 9.63
C ARG A 188 -20.40 10.51 11.15
N GLY A 189 -19.80 11.49 11.81
CA GLY A 189 -19.87 11.59 13.25
C GLY A 189 -21.31 11.33 13.63
N SER A 190 -21.51 10.36 14.50
CA SER A 190 -22.74 10.21 15.25
C SER A 190 -22.92 11.51 16.03
N ALA A 191 -23.58 12.47 15.41
CA ALA A 191 -24.24 13.54 16.13
C ALA A 191 -25.44 12.87 16.85
N ALA A 192 -25.11 12.23 17.96
CA ALA A 192 -26.11 11.88 18.95
C ALA A 192 -26.36 13.15 19.76
N GLY A 193 -27.56 13.67 19.64
CA GLY A 193 -28.14 14.69 20.51
C GLY A 193 -28.21 14.26 21.98
#